data_cb2054f6e96aa483c8271ac89e17b8a1
#
_entry.id   cb2054f6e96aa483c8271ac89e17b8a1
#
_cell.length_a   1.000
_cell.length_b   1.000
_cell.length_c   1.000
_cell.angle_alpha   90.00
_cell.angle_beta   90.00
_cell.angle_gamma   90.00
#
_symmetry.space_group_name_H-M   'P 1'
#
loop_
_entity.id
_entity.type
_entity.pdbx_description
1 polymer ?
#
loop_
_entity_poly.entity_id
_entity_poly.type
_entity_poly.pdbx_seq_one_letter_code
_entity_poly.pdbx_strand_id
1 'polypeptide(L)'
;MSRDIVWITLESVRQDHTTLGGYDRNTTPFLSELAARPDGAAFTNCFSHDIWTRSSSASILTGLTPSAHRTWSEDARLSRDIPTIPEALRDAGYRTACISPNPQLSEVTGLARGFDHFHYLGKETLLKEAGLPTMARYLAGLNHHSAGFTRDTPKHSIGYLNVALAKRHVDAAAAEHQPLFLYVHLGDSHHPYHPPKPYQNRFADGYEMSTDEALDVSMDMSSDLHGHIARGVPFADDEWNAIHAMYDAGICHVDDTARKIVEYAESRLDDPIVVVTSDHGELLGEHGLLAHMIVVNDAVSHVPLVVAGVPGLSGTHDELVQHADAMRTVLNEVGVDADVPVGFDLRDGEREFAVTQRGGARSASKLAKISEYDDAFDASQYHSGDLTSIRTPE
;
A
#
# COMPACT_ATOMS: atom_id res chain seq x y z
N MET A 1 29.31 7.97 -1.41
CA MET A 1 28.16 8.81 -1.78
C MET A 1 26.94 8.18 -1.16
N SER A 2 25.98 8.96 -0.70
CA SER A 2 24.72 8.40 -0.15
C SER A 2 23.95 7.72 -1.27
N ARG A 3 23.41 6.51 -1.02
CA ARG A 3 22.63 5.73 -1.99
C ARG A 3 21.21 6.26 -2.12
N ASP A 4 20.62 6.11 -3.29
CA ASP A 4 19.22 6.44 -3.54
C ASP A 4 18.30 5.42 -2.88
N ILE A 5 17.09 5.85 -2.49
CA ILE A 5 16.07 5.02 -1.84
C ILE A 5 14.78 5.12 -2.64
N VAL A 6 14.26 3.99 -3.10
CA VAL A 6 12.95 3.85 -3.76
C VAL A 6 12.07 2.97 -2.89
N TRP A 7 11.12 3.60 -2.18
CA TRP A 7 10.14 2.92 -1.35
C TRP A 7 8.78 2.92 -2.04
N ILE A 8 8.24 1.74 -2.31
CA ILE A 8 6.94 1.57 -2.95
C ILE A 8 6.01 0.85 -1.97
N THR A 9 4.87 1.48 -1.69
CA THR A 9 3.78 0.89 -0.91
C THR A 9 2.63 0.55 -1.84
N LEU A 10 2.26 -0.72 -1.89
CA LEU A 10 1.06 -1.23 -2.57
C LEU A 10 -0.11 -1.11 -1.61
N GLU A 11 -1.19 -0.42 -1.98
CA GLU A 11 -2.31 -0.22 -1.07
C GLU A 11 -3.16 -1.48 -0.94
N SER A 12 -3.44 -1.90 0.28
CA SER A 12 -4.36 -3.02 0.60
C SER A 12 -3.97 -4.38 0.01
N VAL A 13 -2.68 -4.66 -0.25
CA VAL A 13 -2.24 -5.95 -0.80
C VAL A 13 -1.93 -6.95 0.31
N ARG A 14 -2.66 -8.07 0.31
CA ARG A 14 -2.48 -9.19 1.25
C ARG A 14 -1.28 -10.06 0.85
N GLN A 15 -0.55 -10.56 1.83
CA GLN A 15 0.54 -11.53 1.58
C GLN A 15 0.03 -12.81 0.93
N ASP A 16 -1.09 -13.37 1.41
CA ASP A 16 -1.69 -14.61 0.90
C ASP A 16 -2.36 -14.49 -0.47
N HIS A 17 -2.40 -13.28 -1.07
CA HIS A 17 -2.77 -13.02 -2.45
C HIS A 17 -1.55 -12.67 -3.33
N THR A 18 -0.33 -12.90 -2.83
CA THR A 18 0.90 -12.71 -3.61
C THR A 18 1.51 -14.06 -4.02
N THR A 19 2.21 -14.07 -5.14
CA THR A 19 2.99 -15.23 -5.59
C THR A 19 4.05 -15.63 -4.53
N LEU A 20 4.63 -14.66 -3.82
CA LEU A 20 5.56 -14.89 -2.71
C LEU A 20 4.90 -15.54 -1.51
N GLY A 21 3.61 -15.31 -1.28
CA GLY A 21 2.79 -15.94 -0.25
C GLY A 21 2.32 -17.35 -0.58
N GLY A 22 2.70 -17.88 -1.74
CA GLY A 22 2.28 -19.21 -2.21
C GLY A 22 0.88 -19.24 -2.81
N TYR A 23 0.34 -18.09 -3.23
CA TYR A 23 -0.95 -18.01 -3.89
C TYR A 23 -0.93 -18.69 -5.26
N ASP A 24 -1.98 -19.43 -5.59
CA ASP A 24 -2.06 -20.21 -6.84
C ASP A 24 -2.05 -19.34 -8.11
N ARG A 25 -2.59 -18.10 -8.03
CA ARG A 25 -2.57 -17.15 -9.12
C ARG A 25 -1.25 -16.36 -9.11
N ASN A 26 -0.65 -16.17 -10.28
CA ASN A 26 0.57 -15.37 -10.44
C ASN A 26 0.22 -13.87 -10.45
N THR A 27 0.02 -13.30 -9.27
CA THR A 27 -0.41 -11.92 -9.06
C THR A 27 0.75 -10.93 -8.96
N THR A 28 1.90 -11.37 -8.44
CA THR A 28 3.08 -10.52 -8.18
C THR A 28 4.36 -11.08 -8.80
N PRO A 29 4.40 -11.24 -10.15
CA PRO A 29 5.60 -11.76 -10.83
C PRO A 29 6.82 -10.87 -10.64
N PHE A 30 6.66 -9.54 -10.56
CA PHE A 30 7.79 -8.65 -10.36
C PHE A 30 8.36 -8.75 -8.95
N LEU A 31 7.53 -8.78 -7.91
CA LEU A 31 8.01 -8.99 -6.53
C LEU A 31 8.80 -10.30 -6.43
N SER A 32 8.33 -11.36 -7.08
CA SER A 32 9.02 -12.65 -7.11
C SER A 32 10.37 -12.58 -7.83
N GLU A 33 10.44 -11.86 -8.96
CA GLU A 33 11.69 -11.62 -9.68
C GLU A 33 12.66 -10.77 -8.85
N LEU A 34 12.17 -9.68 -8.20
CA LEU A 34 12.97 -8.82 -7.34
C LEU A 34 13.56 -9.59 -6.16
N ALA A 35 12.75 -10.42 -5.50
CA ALA A 35 13.16 -11.27 -4.39
C ALA A 35 14.20 -12.34 -4.79
N ALA A 36 14.10 -12.85 -6.03
CA ALA A 36 15.02 -13.88 -6.54
C ALA A 36 16.39 -13.36 -6.99
N ARG A 37 16.59 -12.04 -6.98
CA ARG A 37 17.89 -11.43 -7.32
C ARG A 37 18.96 -11.77 -6.28
N PRO A 38 20.26 -11.77 -6.64
CA PRO A 38 21.35 -12.00 -5.69
C PRO A 38 21.40 -10.99 -4.53
N ASP A 39 20.88 -9.79 -4.74
CA ASP A 39 20.75 -8.67 -3.81
C ASP A 39 19.32 -8.47 -3.29
N GLY A 40 18.40 -9.39 -3.63
CA GLY A 40 17.00 -9.35 -3.22
C GLY A 40 16.71 -10.20 -2.01
N ALA A 41 15.91 -9.70 -1.07
CA ALA A 41 15.43 -10.40 0.11
C ALA A 41 13.91 -10.29 0.20
N ALA A 42 13.23 -11.42 0.39
CA ALA A 42 11.79 -11.49 0.66
C ALA A 42 11.54 -11.90 2.10
N PHE A 43 10.63 -11.22 2.77
CA PHE A 43 10.18 -11.54 4.12
C PHE A 43 8.74 -12.06 4.06
N THR A 44 8.57 -13.34 4.40
CA THR A 44 7.27 -14.01 4.30
C THR A 44 6.34 -13.71 5.47
N ASN A 45 6.87 -13.21 6.58
CA ASN A 45 6.14 -12.89 7.80
C ASN A 45 6.26 -11.42 8.20
N CYS A 46 5.90 -10.52 7.27
CA CYS A 46 5.82 -9.09 7.54
C CYS A 46 4.40 -8.69 7.99
N PHE A 47 4.30 -7.98 9.12
CA PHE A 47 3.04 -7.48 9.65
C PHE A 47 3.00 -5.97 9.70
N SER A 48 1.90 -5.39 9.20
CA SER A 48 1.65 -3.95 9.28
C SER A 48 1.40 -3.50 10.73
N HIS A 49 1.70 -2.24 11.02
CA HIS A 49 1.46 -1.66 12.35
C HIS A 49 0.00 -1.32 12.61
N ASP A 50 -0.79 -1.10 11.56
CA ASP A 50 -2.24 -0.80 11.62
C ASP A 50 -2.94 -1.41 10.40
N ILE A 51 -4.26 -1.38 10.41
CA ILE A 51 -5.13 -1.97 9.38
C ILE A 51 -5.67 -0.95 8.38
N TRP A 52 -5.14 0.27 8.32
CA TRP A 52 -5.56 1.30 7.36
C TRP A 52 -4.47 2.33 7.09
N THR A 53 -4.55 2.95 5.91
CA THR A 53 -3.48 3.73 5.28
C THR A 53 -2.91 4.84 6.15
N ARG A 54 -3.74 5.70 6.79
CA ARG A 54 -3.24 6.84 7.57
C ARG A 54 -2.32 6.41 8.69
N SER A 55 -2.76 5.46 9.49
CA SER A 55 -2.03 5.02 10.67
C SER A 55 -0.83 4.17 10.29
N SER A 56 -0.98 3.25 9.32
CA SER A 56 0.15 2.46 8.84
C SER A 56 1.22 3.31 8.18
N SER A 57 0.83 4.27 7.31
CA SER A 57 1.79 5.23 6.71
C SER A 57 2.47 6.09 7.78
N ALA A 58 1.75 6.51 8.83
CA ALA A 58 2.35 7.23 9.95
C ALA A 58 3.42 6.38 10.65
N SER A 59 3.15 5.08 10.87
CA SER A 59 4.14 4.17 11.44
C SER A 59 5.36 3.98 10.52
N ILE A 60 5.16 3.83 9.22
CA ILE A 60 6.25 3.73 8.23
C ILE A 60 7.13 4.99 8.26
N LEU A 61 6.50 6.18 8.27
CA LEU A 61 7.19 7.46 8.15
C LEU A 61 7.74 8.02 9.48
N THR A 62 7.45 7.38 10.62
CA THR A 62 7.93 7.83 11.95
C THR A 62 8.68 6.74 12.72
N GLY A 63 8.56 5.48 12.32
CA GLY A 63 9.08 4.35 13.10
C GLY A 63 8.40 4.14 14.44
N LEU A 64 7.18 4.66 14.63
CA LEU A 64 6.39 4.58 15.87
C LEU A 64 5.19 3.64 15.71
N THR A 65 4.72 3.08 16.82
CA THR A 65 3.44 2.36 16.85
C THR A 65 2.25 3.33 16.78
N PRO A 66 1.07 2.88 16.34
CA PRO A 66 -0.16 3.68 16.31
C PRO A 66 -0.52 4.34 17.63
N SER A 67 -0.36 3.65 18.76
CA SER A 67 -0.60 4.20 20.09
C SER A 67 0.38 5.31 20.48
N ALA A 68 1.60 5.30 19.93
CA ALA A 68 2.61 6.34 20.18
C ALA A 68 2.38 7.58 19.32
N HIS A 69 2.17 7.43 18.00
CA HIS A 69 1.93 8.59 17.12
C HIS A 69 0.48 9.07 17.13
N ARG A 70 -0.50 8.26 17.62
CA ARG A 70 -1.93 8.58 17.78
C ARG A 70 -2.65 9.04 16.50
N THR A 71 -2.14 8.70 15.32
CA THR A 71 -2.73 9.07 14.03
C THR A 71 -3.69 7.97 13.54
N TRP A 72 -4.56 7.46 14.41
CA TRP A 72 -5.40 6.28 14.20
C TRP A 72 -6.92 6.53 14.26
N SER A 73 -7.35 7.79 14.19
CA SER A 73 -8.75 8.17 14.02
C SER A 73 -8.94 9.02 12.75
N GLU A 74 -10.19 9.12 12.24
CA GLU A 74 -10.50 9.78 10.96
C GLU A 74 -10.18 11.29 10.97
N ASP A 75 -10.18 11.94 12.12
CA ASP A 75 -9.86 13.35 12.34
C ASP A 75 -8.43 13.57 12.83
N ALA A 76 -7.68 12.50 13.14
CA ALA A 76 -6.34 12.60 13.65
C ALA A 76 -5.37 13.16 12.62
N ARG A 77 -4.43 13.97 13.10
CA ARG A 77 -3.31 14.49 12.34
C ARG A 77 -2.01 14.17 13.08
N LEU A 78 -0.96 13.82 12.35
CA LEU A 78 0.37 13.59 12.94
C LEU A 78 0.85 14.87 13.66
N SER A 79 1.18 14.74 14.96
CA SER A 79 1.69 15.87 15.75
C SER A 79 2.99 16.43 15.15
N ARG A 80 3.15 17.75 15.24
CA ARG A 80 4.39 18.42 14.80
C ARG A 80 5.58 18.12 15.69
N ASP A 81 5.34 17.65 16.92
CA ASP A 81 6.39 17.28 17.86
C ASP A 81 7.00 15.91 17.58
N ILE A 82 6.37 15.12 16.70
CA ILE A 82 6.88 13.83 16.26
C ILE A 82 7.73 14.05 15.00
N PRO A 83 9.05 13.83 15.03
CA PRO A 83 9.90 13.91 13.84
C PRO A 83 9.49 12.85 12.83
N THR A 84 9.70 13.14 11.54
CA THR A 84 9.44 12.17 10.48
C THR A 84 10.74 11.77 9.79
N ILE A 85 10.79 10.55 9.28
CA ILE A 85 11.95 10.02 8.54
C ILE A 85 12.25 10.86 7.30
N PRO A 86 11.24 11.32 6.50
CA PRO A 86 11.51 12.25 5.42
C PRO A 86 12.19 13.58 5.86
N GLU A 87 11.88 14.08 7.07
CA GLU A 87 12.61 15.26 7.62
C GLU A 87 14.08 14.95 7.85
N ALA A 88 14.40 13.80 8.45
CA ALA A 88 15.77 13.39 8.70
C ALA A 88 16.56 13.18 7.39
N LEU A 89 15.95 12.52 6.41
CA LEU A 89 16.55 12.31 5.08
C LEU A 89 16.77 13.64 4.35
N ARG A 90 15.80 14.55 4.37
CA ARG A 90 15.96 15.91 3.80
C ARG A 90 17.10 16.65 4.47
N ASP A 91 17.16 16.62 5.81
CA ASP A 91 18.21 17.30 6.58
C ASP A 91 19.60 16.67 6.34
N ALA A 92 19.64 15.39 5.93
CA ALA A 92 20.85 14.72 5.44
C ALA A 92 21.19 15.03 3.95
N GLY A 93 20.42 15.89 3.30
CA GLY A 93 20.69 16.35 1.93
C GLY A 93 19.98 15.58 0.82
N TYR A 94 19.08 14.65 1.15
CA TYR A 94 18.28 13.95 0.17
C TYR A 94 17.25 14.87 -0.49
N ARG A 95 17.04 14.67 -1.79
CA ARG A 95 15.81 15.09 -2.46
C ARG A 95 14.70 14.18 -2.00
N THR A 96 13.69 14.70 -1.32
CA THR A 96 12.59 13.90 -0.78
C THR A 96 11.32 14.11 -1.61
N ALA A 97 10.78 13.04 -2.17
CA ALA A 97 9.58 13.08 -3.01
C ALA A 97 8.57 12.02 -2.60
N CYS A 98 7.30 12.41 -2.49
CA CYS A 98 6.18 11.51 -2.25
C CYS A 98 5.14 11.65 -3.35
N ILE A 99 4.61 10.51 -3.82
CA ILE A 99 3.52 10.44 -4.79
C ILE A 99 2.42 9.57 -4.17
N SER A 100 1.23 10.13 -3.95
CA SER A 100 0.11 9.43 -3.31
C SER A 100 -1.23 9.83 -3.92
N PRO A 101 -2.11 8.88 -4.26
CA PRO A 101 -3.50 9.15 -4.60
C PRO A 101 -4.42 9.19 -3.37
N ASN A 102 -3.93 8.68 -2.23
CA ASN A 102 -4.76 8.45 -1.06
C ASN A 102 -4.82 9.70 -0.16
N PRO A 103 -6.03 10.24 0.15
CA PRO A 103 -6.17 11.40 1.02
C PRO A 103 -5.72 11.14 2.47
N GLN A 104 -5.57 9.87 2.85
CA GLN A 104 -5.05 9.50 4.17
C GLN A 104 -3.54 9.74 4.29
N LEU A 105 -2.80 9.74 3.18
CA LEU A 105 -1.41 10.15 3.07
C LEU A 105 -1.37 11.50 2.34
N SER A 106 -1.45 12.61 3.09
CA SER A 106 -1.63 13.95 2.53
C SER A 106 -1.12 15.06 3.47
N GLU A 107 -1.15 16.30 2.99
CA GLU A 107 -0.85 17.49 3.80
C GLU A 107 -1.86 17.67 4.95
N VAL A 108 -3.13 17.31 4.72
CA VAL A 108 -4.21 17.44 5.72
C VAL A 108 -3.94 16.53 6.92
N THR A 109 -3.43 15.34 6.70
CA THR A 109 -3.09 14.38 7.76
C THR A 109 -1.75 14.66 8.44
N GLY A 110 -0.94 15.59 7.89
CA GLY A 110 0.39 15.93 8.39
C GLY A 110 1.50 14.98 7.91
N LEU A 111 1.16 13.99 7.07
CA LEU A 111 2.10 12.97 6.58
C LEU A 111 2.90 13.42 5.35
N ALA A 112 2.58 14.59 4.77
CA ALA A 112 3.40 15.21 3.72
C ALA A 112 4.68 15.88 4.26
N ARG A 113 4.82 15.98 5.58
CA ARG A 113 5.93 16.70 6.23
C ARG A 113 7.27 16.00 5.98
N GLY A 114 8.28 16.80 5.62
CA GLY A 114 9.62 16.32 5.30
C GLY A 114 9.82 15.98 3.83
N PHE A 115 8.76 15.91 3.03
CA PHE A 115 8.88 15.80 1.58
C PHE A 115 8.97 17.19 0.95
N ASP A 116 10.06 17.46 0.22
CA ASP A 116 10.23 18.69 -0.57
C ASP A 116 9.24 18.75 -1.74
N HIS A 117 8.90 17.56 -2.27
CA HIS A 117 7.96 17.38 -3.36
C HIS A 117 6.88 16.38 -2.93
N PHE A 118 5.68 16.88 -2.70
CA PHE A 118 4.53 16.06 -2.36
C PHE A 118 3.46 16.17 -3.45
N HIS A 119 3.17 15.05 -4.12
CA HIS A 119 2.18 14.97 -5.19
C HIS A 119 0.95 14.21 -4.71
N TYR A 120 -0.12 14.94 -4.43
CA TYR A 120 -1.43 14.34 -4.18
C TYR A 120 -2.20 14.20 -5.49
N LEU A 121 -2.44 12.98 -5.93
CA LEU A 121 -3.12 12.66 -7.20
C LEU A 121 -4.65 12.51 -7.00
N GLY A 122 -5.27 13.48 -6.35
CA GLY A 122 -6.72 13.57 -6.24
C GLY A 122 -7.35 14.20 -7.49
N LYS A 123 -8.67 14.04 -7.65
CA LYS A 123 -9.42 14.53 -8.81
C LYS A 123 -9.15 16.00 -9.14
N GLU A 124 -9.04 16.85 -8.11
CA GLU A 124 -8.87 18.31 -8.28
C GLU A 124 -7.42 18.72 -8.53
N THR A 125 -6.46 17.90 -8.11
CA THR A 125 -5.03 18.22 -8.22
C THR A 125 -4.34 17.54 -9.40
N LEU A 126 -4.97 16.50 -9.96
CA LEU A 126 -4.39 15.61 -10.95
C LEU A 126 -3.73 16.35 -12.14
N LEU A 127 -4.41 17.33 -12.72
CA LEU A 127 -3.89 18.10 -13.85
C LEU A 127 -2.71 18.99 -13.45
N LYS A 128 -2.76 19.58 -12.26
CA LYS A 128 -1.68 20.41 -11.73
C LYS A 128 -0.42 19.57 -11.49
N GLU A 129 -0.58 18.42 -10.84
CA GLU A 129 0.55 17.56 -10.46
C GLU A 129 1.15 16.84 -11.69
N ALA A 130 0.31 16.25 -12.53
CA ALA A 130 0.76 15.55 -13.74
C ALA A 130 1.29 16.49 -14.83
N GLY A 131 0.70 17.68 -14.97
CA GLY A 131 0.98 18.63 -16.03
C GLY A 131 0.33 18.25 -17.37
N LEU A 132 0.09 19.27 -18.22
CA LEU A 132 -0.63 19.14 -19.48
C LEU A 132 -0.08 18.05 -20.43
N PRO A 133 1.25 17.94 -20.67
CA PRO A 133 1.77 16.92 -21.59
C PRO A 133 1.53 15.49 -21.12
N THR A 134 1.67 15.23 -19.81
CA THR A 134 1.46 13.91 -19.22
C THR A 134 -0.03 13.56 -19.23
N MET A 135 -0.91 14.51 -18.89
CA MET A 135 -2.36 14.31 -18.97
C MET A 135 -2.83 14.05 -20.39
N ALA A 136 -2.29 14.75 -21.38
CA ALA A 136 -2.65 14.49 -22.78
C ALA A 136 -2.27 13.06 -23.22
N ARG A 137 -1.09 12.56 -22.82
CA ARG A 137 -0.67 11.18 -23.09
C ARG A 137 -1.52 10.17 -22.33
N TYR A 138 -1.82 10.43 -21.05
CA TYR A 138 -2.71 9.59 -20.27
C TYR A 138 -4.08 9.45 -20.91
N LEU A 139 -4.70 10.57 -21.30
CA LEU A 139 -6.02 10.59 -21.95
C LEU A 139 -6.01 9.90 -23.33
N ALA A 140 -4.95 10.07 -24.11
CA ALA A 140 -4.78 9.37 -25.39
C ALA A 140 -4.64 7.84 -25.23
N GLY A 141 -4.13 7.38 -24.08
CA GLY A 141 -3.87 5.98 -23.76
C GLY A 141 -4.87 5.32 -22.80
N LEU A 142 -6.06 5.90 -22.54
CA LEU A 142 -7.01 5.41 -21.54
C LEU A 142 -7.38 3.92 -21.69
N ASN A 143 -7.41 3.38 -22.90
CA ASN A 143 -7.65 1.95 -23.14
C ASN A 143 -6.48 1.04 -22.73
N HIS A 144 -5.29 1.60 -22.52
CA HIS A 144 -4.09 0.87 -22.11
C HIS A 144 -3.72 1.12 -20.66
N HIS A 145 -4.10 2.26 -20.11
CA HIS A 145 -3.68 2.70 -18.77
C HIS A 145 -4.81 2.70 -17.75
N SER A 146 -6.07 2.54 -18.20
CA SER A 146 -7.24 2.73 -17.36
C SER A 146 -8.47 1.97 -17.89
N ALA A 147 -9.65 2.36 -17.46
CA ALA A 147 -10.94 1.78 -17.85
C ALA A 147 -11.39 2.12 -19.30
N GLY A 148 -10.63 2.89 -20.05
CA GLY A 148 -11.05 3.44 -21.34
C GLY A 148 -11.87 4.73 -21.17
N PHE A 149 -12.66 5.07 -22.18
CA PHE A 149 -13.46 6.30 -22.18
C PHE A 149 -14.72 6.12 -21.33
N THR A 150 -14.66 6.49 -20.07
CA THR A 150 -15.79 6.57 -19.14
C THR A 150 -15.76 7.90 -18.37
N ARG A 151 -16.93 8.34 -17.87
CA ARG A 151 -17.04 9.49 -16.96
C ARG A 151 -17.05 9.07 -15.49
N ASP A 152 -17.07 7.77 -15.25
CA ASP A 152 -17.08 7.19 -13.91
C ASP A 152 -15.65 7.22 -13.34
N THR A 153 -15.41 8.23 -12.50
CA THR A 153 -14.08 8.49 -11.95
C THR A 153 -13.48 7.32 -11.14
N PRO A 154 -14.25 6.60 -10.31
CA PRO A 154 -13.77 5.43 -9.58
C PRO A 154 -13.20 4.28 -10.45
N LYS A 155 -13.59 4.24 -11.74
CA LYS A 155 -13.09 3.21 -12.67
C LYS A 155 -11.69 3.53 -13.23
N HIS A 156 -11.19 4.75 -13.02
CA HIS A 156 -9.93 5.18 -13.63
C HIS A 156 -8.72 4.85 -12.75
N SER A 157 -7.77 4.12 -13.34
CA SER A 157 -6.45 3.90 -12.76
C SER A 157 -5.52 5.10 -12.98
N ILE A 158 -4.65 5.34 -12.03
CA ILE A 158 -3.64 6.40 -12.06
C ILE A 158 -2.20 5.87 -12.10
N GLY A 159 -2.00 4.56 -12.21
CA GLY A 159 -0.67 3.93 -12.27
C GLY A 159 0.26 4.57 -13.30
N TYR A 160 -0.26 4.92 -14.49
CA TYR A 160 0.52 5.65 -15.50
C TYR A 160 1.06 7.00 -14.99
N LEU A 161 0.27 7.73 -14.22
CA LEU A 161 0.65 9.04 -13.67
C LEU A 161 1.67 8.87 -12.55
N ASN A 162 1.54 7.85 -11.70
CA ASN A 162 2.54 7.49 -10.69
C ASN A 162 3.90 7.23 -11.34
N VAL A 163 3.95 6.41 -12.40
CA VAL A 163 5.19 6.14 -13.16
C VAL A 163 5.77 7.42 -13.76
N ALA A 164 4.92 8.27 -14.37
CA ALA A 164 5.39 9.49 -15.00
C ALA A 164 5.99 10.50 -14.00
N LEU A 165 5.41 10.61 -12.80
CA LEU A 165 5.94 11.46 -11.74
C LEU A 165 7.20 10.88 -11.11
N ALA A 166 7.23 9.57 -10.84
CA ALA A 166 8.41 8.89 -10.33
C ALA A 166 9.61 9.12 -11.26
N LYS A 167 9.43 8.94 -12.56
CA LYS A 167 10.47 9.22 -13.57
C LYS A 167 11.02 10.64 -13.52
N ARG A 168 10.15 11.65 -13.30
CA ARG A 168 10.60 13.05 -13.17
C ARG A 168 11.54 13.25 -11.98
N HIS A 169 11.23 12.62 -10.83
CA HIS A 169 12.08 12.75 -9.64
C HIS A 169 13.38 11.99 -9.80
N VAL A 170 13.35 10.82 -10.40
CA VAL A 170 14.55 10.04 -10.74
C VAL A 170 15.45 10.84 -11.70
N ASP A 171 14.90 11.41 -12.78
CA ASP A 171 15.68 12.21 -13.73
C ASP A 171 16.26 13.47 -13.08
N ALA A 172 15.50 14.15 -12.20
CA ALA A 172 15.99 15.32 -11.50
C ALA A 172 17.13 14.98 -10.53
N ALA A 173 17.00 13.92 -9.74
CA ALA A 173 18.02 13.44 -8.82
C ALA A 173 19.33 13.08 -9.57
N ALA A 174 19.20 12.32 -10.66
CA ALA A 174 20.33 11.94 -11.50
C ALA A 174 21.04 13.17 -12.12
N ALA A 175 20.28 14.16 -12.61
CA ALA A 175 20.84 15.38 -13.21
C ALA A 175 21.51 16.31 -12.19
N GLU A 176 20.98 16.37 -10.98
CA GLU A 176 21.47 17.22 -9.89
C GLU A 176 22.56 16.51 -9.06
N HIS A 177 22.80 15.22 -9.27
CA HIS A 177 23.67 14.37 -8.46
C HIS A 177 23.32 14.42 -6.97
N GLN A 178 22.02 14.54 -6.67
CA GLN A 178 21.49 14.61 -5.32
C GLN A 178 20.89 13.24 -4.95
N PRO A 179 21.18 12.67 -3.77
CA PRO A 179 20.57 11.41 -3.36
C PRO A 179 19.04 11.55 -3.24
N LEU A 180 18.31 10.55 -3.68
CA LEU A 180 16.85 10.55 -3.76
C LEU A 180 16.23 9.66 -2.66
N PHE A 181 15.25 10.18 -1.96
CA PHE A 181 14.24 9.37 -1.27
C PHE A 181 12.91 9.53 -2.00
N LEU A 182 12.52 8.51 -2.75
CA LEU A 182 11.28 8.45 -3.49
C LEU A 182 10.30 7.50 -2.78
N TYR A 183 9.23 8.03 -2.21
CA TYR A 183 8.12 7.27 -1.64
C TYR A 183 6.94 7.28 -2.60
N VAL A 184 6.50 6.11 -3.07
CA VAL A 184 5.35 5.98 -3.97
C VAL A 184 4.29 5.10 -3.34
N HIS A 185 3.09 5.65 -3.18
CA HIS A 185 1.93 4.90 -2.73
C HIS A 185 1.04 4.58 -3.93
N LEU A 186 0.90 3.29 -4.27
CA LEU A 186 0.15 2.81 -5.42
C LEU A 186 -1.24 2.36 -4.99
N GLY A 187 -2.28 3.12 -5.36
CA GLY A 187 -3.65 2.94 -4.87
C GLY A 187 -4.55 2.04 -5.73
N ASP A 188 -4.09 1.56 -6.88
CA ASP A 188 -4.96 0.88 -7.87
C ASP A 188 -5.36 -0.57 -7.47
N SER A 189 -4.85 -1.10 -6.35
CA SER A 189 -5.28 -2.36 -5.72
C SER A 189 -6.35 -2.18 -4.64
N HIS A 190 -6.62 -0.95 -4.19
CA HIS A 190 -7.69 -0.62 -3.26
C HIS A 190 -9.07 -0.71 -3.92
N HIS A 191 -10.10 -1.08 -3.16
CA HIS A 191 -11.47 -1.04 -3.66
C HIS A 191 -11.89 0.39 -4.10
N PRO A 192 -12.77 0.54 -5.11
CA PRO A 192 -13.43 -0.49 -5.90
C PRO A 192 -12.46 -1.21 -6.85
N TYR A 193 -12.53 -2.54 -6.89
CA TYR A 193 -11.62 -3.33 -7.73
C TYR A 193 -12.03 -3.24 -9.20
N HIS A 194 -11.54 -2.23 -9.87
CA HIS A 194 -11.74 -2.00 -11.29
C HIS A 194 -10.38 -1.88 -11.99
N PRO A 195 -9.69 -2.99 -12.24
CA PRO A 195 -8.38 -2.97 -12.87
C PRO A 195 -8.44 -2.36 -14.28
N PRO A 196 -7.32 -1.81 -14.80
CA PRO A 196 -7.25 -1.32 -16.17
C PRO A 196 -7.59 -2.41 -17.19
N LYS A 197 -8.13 -2.01 -18.34
CA LYS A 197 -8.59 -2.93 -19.41
C LYS A 197 -7.62 -4.09 -19.72
N PRO A 198 -6.30 -3.89 -19.81
CA PRO A 198 -5.38 -4.99 -20.10
C PRO A 198 -5.35 -6.10 -19.05
N TYR A 199 -5.82 -5.82 -17.82
CA TYR A 199 -5.80 -6.76 -16.69
C TYR A 199 -7.16 -7.41 -16.42
N GLN A 200 -8.27 -6.86 -16.91
CA GLN A 200 -9.64 -7.27 -16.57
C GLN A 200 -9.94 -8.75 -16.85
N ASN A 201 -9.32 -9.32 -17.89
CA ASN A 201 -9.52 -10.74 -18.26
C ASN A 201 -8.43 -11.68 -17.71
N ARG A 202 -7.53 -11.20 -16.83
CA ARG A 202 -6.35 -11.98 -16.43
C ARG A 202 -6.70 -13.27 -15.69
N PHE A 203 -7.81 -13.26 -14.93
CA PHE A 203 -8.29 -14.39 -14.16
C PHE A 203 -9.77 -14.72 -14.48
N ALA A 204 -10.18 -14.49 -15.73
CA ALA A 204 -11.56 -14.71 -16.17
C ALA A 204 -11.96 -16.19 -16.22
N ASP A 205 -11.00 -17.09 -16.13
CA ASP A 205 -11.23 -18.53 -15.99
C ASP A 205 -11.66 -18.96 -14.57
N GLY A 206 -11.62 -18.03 -13.62
CA GLY A 206 -11.99 -18.28 -12.23
C GLY A 206 -13.50 -18.09 -11.91
N TYR A 207 -14.30 -17.58 -12.84
CA TYR A 207 -15.75 -17.34 -12.67
C TYR A 207 -16.52 -17.63 -13.96
N GLU A 208 -17.86 -17.83 -13.85
CA GLU A 208 -18.71 -18.25 -14.99
C GLU A 208 -19.38 -17.07 -15.71
N MET A 209 -19.52 -15.90 -15.06
CA MET A 209 -20.11 -14.71 -15.63
C MET A 209 -19.19 -14.02 -16.65
N SER A 210 -19.70 -13.05 -17.40
CA SER A 210 -18.85 -12.22 -18.28
C SER A 210 -17.97 -11.27 -17.46
N THR A 211 -16.87 -10.79 -18.05
CA THR A 211 -15.98 -9.81 -17.41
C THR A 211 -16.67 -8.51 -17.06
N ASP A 212 -17.62 -8.06 -17.88
CA ASP A 212 -18.41 -6.86 -17.59
C ASP A 212 -19.31 -7.06 -16.36
N GLU A 213 -19.95 -8.20 -16.23
CA GLU A 213 -20.73 -8.59 -15.04
C GLU A 213 -19.85 -8.70 -13.80
N ALA A 214 -18.65 -9.30 -13.91
CA ALA A 214 -17.68 -9.40 -12.81
C ALA A 214 -17.20 -8.02 -12.32
N LEU A 215 -16.97 -7.09 -13.24
CA LEU A 215 -16.65 -5.70 -12.91
C LEU A 215 -17.82 -4.99 -12.20
N ASP A 216 -19.06 -5.22 -12.67
CA ASP A 216 -20.24 -4.62 -12.06
C ASP A 216 -20.48 -5.18 -10.64
N VAL A 217 -20.28 -6.47 -10.39
CA VAL A 217 -20.34 -7.09 -9.05
C VAL A 217 -19.28 -6.47 -8.12
N SER A 218 -18.06 -6.32 -8.58
CA SER A 218 -16.97 -5.72 -7.81
C SER A 218 -17.23 -4.24 -7.48
N MET A 219 -17.80 -3.49 -8.43
CA MET A 219 -18.20 -2.10 -8.23
C MET A 219 -19.38 -1.99 -7.27
N ASP A 220 -20.38 -2.86 -7.36
CA ASP A 220 -21.54 -2.92 -6.46
C ASP A 220 -21.11 -3.20 -5.03
N MET A 221 -20.25 -4.21 -4.81
CA MET A 221 -19.65 -4.49 -3.50
C MET A 221 -19.09 -3.24 -2.84
N SER A 222 -18.36 -2.42 -3.59
CA SER A 222 -17.71 -1.21 -3.07
C SER A 222 -18.68 -0.05 -2.88
N SER A 223 -19.71 0.06 -3.72
CA SER A 223 -20.68 1.18 -3.69
C SER A 223 -21.64 1.09 -2.53
N ASP A 224 -22.00 -0.12 -2.08
CA ASP A 224 -22.87 -0.40 -0.93
C ASP A 224 -22.16 -1.21 0.17
N LEU A 225 -20.88 -0.91 0.40
CA LEU A 225 -19.99 -1.64 1.30
C LEU A 225 -20.62 -1.90 2.69
N HIS A 226 -21.18 -0.85 3.32
CA HIS A 226 -21.79 -0.98 4.64
C HIS A 226 -23.10 -1.79 4.60
N GLY A 227 -23.89 -1.63 3.53
CA GLY A 227 -25.12 -2.40 3.34
C GLY A 227 -24.86 -3.89 3.12
N HIS A 228 -23.84 -4.24 2.33
CA HIS A 228 -23.42 -5.64 2.16
C HIS A 228 -22.96 -6.25 3.48
N ILE A 229 -22.14 -5.54 4.27
CA ILE A 229 -21.71 -6.00 5.61
C ILE A 229 -22.94 -6.19 6.53
N ALA A 230 -23.84 -5.21 6.57
CA ALA A 230 -25.03 -5.28 7.44
C ALA A 230 -25.91 -6.50 7.13
N ARG A 231 -26.00 -6.89 5.86
CA ARG A 231 -26.77 -8.07 5.38
C ARG A 231 -25.99 -9.39 5.43
N GLY A 232 -24.78 -9.41 6.05
CA GLY A 232 -23.98 -10.62 6.19
C GLY A 232 -23.20 -11.00 4.94
N VAL A 233 -22.83 -10.02 4.12
CA VAL A 233 -21.99 -10.18 2.90
C VAL A 233 -22.57 -11.21 1.92
N PRO A 234 -23.80 -11.00 1.40
CA PRO A 234 -24.62 -12.00 0.72
C PRO A 234 -24.24 -12.20 -0.76
N PHE A 235 -22.97 -12.47 -1.05
CA PHE A 235 -22.49 -12.80 -2.39
C PHE A 235 -22.54 -14.31 -2.64
N ALA A 236 -22.97 -14.71 -3.83
CA ALA A 236 -22.90 -16.10 -4.28
C ALA A 236 -21.44 -16.51 -4.58
N ASP A 237 -21.18 -17.82 -4.64
CA ASP A 237 -19.82 -18.34 -4.86
C ASP A 237 -19.15 -17.76 -6.13
N ASP A 238 -19.92 -17.64 -7.23
CA ASP A 238 -19.39 -17.10 -8.48
C ASP A 238 -19.14 -15.58 -8.40
N GLU A 239 -19.96 -14.84 -7.65
CA GLU A 239 -19.72 -13.41 -7.37
C GLU A 239 -18.47 -13.23 -6.51
N TRP A 240 -18.23 -14.10 -5.52
CA TRP A 240 -16.99 -14.09 -4.76
C TRP A 240 -15.76 -14.37 -5.65
N ASN A 241 -15.88 -15.37 -6.53
CA ASN A 241 -14.81 -15.68 -7.48
C ASN A 241 -14.49 -14.48 -8.38
N ALA A 242 -15.52 -13.75 -8.82
CA ALA A 242 -15.37 -12.52 -9.62
C ALA A 242 -14.70 -11.39 -8.80
N ILE A 243 -15.12 -11.15 -7.56
CA ILE A 243 -14.51 -10.16 -6.66
C ILE A 243 -13.02 -10.45 -6.45
N HIS A 244 -12.68 -11.71 -6.11
CA HIS A 244 -11.28 -12.13 -5.97
C HIS A 244 -10.48 -11.95 -7.26
N ALA A 245 -11.06 -12.28 -8.42
CA ALA A 245 -10.38 -12.12 -9.70
C ALA A 245 -10.10 -10.66 -10.04
N MET A 246 -11.02 -9.74 -9.71
CA MET A 246 -10.82 -8.30 -9.94
C MET A 246 -9.80 -7.70 -8.95
N TYR A 247 -9.81 -8.13 -7.70
CA TYR A 247 -8.78 -7.76 -6.72
C TYR A 247 -7.39 -8.23 -7.16
N ASP A 248 -7.25 -9.49 -7.53
CA ASP A 248 -5.99 -10.08 -7.99
C ASP A 248 -5.48 -9.40 -9.27
N ALA A 249 -6.37 -9.03 -10.18
CA ALA A 249 -6.03 -8.27 -11.38
C ALA A 249 -5.55 -6.83 -11.03
N GLY A 250 -6.10 -6.23 -9.99
CA GLY A 250 -5.61 -4.98 -9.40
C GLY A 250 -4.21 -5.12 -8.83
N ILE A 251 -3.93 -6.22 -8.10
CA ILE A 251 -2.59 -6.54 -7.60
C ILE A 251 -1.58 -6.70 -8.74
N CYS A 252 -1.94 -7.43 -9.81
CA CYS A 252 -1.07 -7.54 -10.98
C CYS A 252 -0.74 -6.19 -11.61
N HIS A 253 -1.69 -5.27 -11.61
CA HIS A 253 -1.48 -3.93 -12.16
C HIS A 253 -0.51 -3.10 -11.30
N VAL A 254 -0.65 -3.14 -9.96
CA VAL A 254 0.27 -2.38 -9.09
C VAL A 254 1.67 -3.02 -9.05
N ASP A 255 1.79 -4.34 -9.16
CA ASP A 255 3.07 -5.05 -9.31
C ASP A 255 3.81 -4.62 -10.59
N ASP A 256 3.11 -4.58 -11.74
CA ASP A 256 3.68 -4.11 -13.01
C ASP A 256 3.99 -2.59 -12.99
N THR A 257 3.23 -1.81 -12.23
CA THR A 257 3.50 -0.38 -12.02
C THR A 257 4.76 -0.19 -11.18
N ALA A 258 4.94 -0.98 -10.12
CA ALA A 258 6.15 -1.01 -9.32
C ALA A 258 7.38 -1.41 -10.15
N ARG A 259 7.27 -2.45 -10.99
CA ARG A 259 8.30 -2.85 -11.95
C ARG A 259 8.78 -1.66 -12.79
N LYS A 260 7.85 -0.94 -13.42
CA LYS A 260 8.17 0.20 -14.30
C LYS A 260 8.89 1.33 -13.58
N ILE A 261 8.59 1.53 -12.30
CA ILE A 261 9.27 2.55 -11.47
C ILE A 261 10.67 2.08 -11.11
N VAL A 262 10.82 0.85 -10.61
CA VAL A 262 12.11 0.29 -10.17
C VAL A 262 13.08 0.16 -11.34
N GLU A 263 12.68 -0.48 -12.45
CA GLU A 263 13.53 -0.62 -13.64
C GLU A 263 14.00 0.74 -14.17
N TYR A 264 13.14 1.75 -14.12
CA TYR A 264 13.54 3.09 -14.54
C TYR A 264 14.53 3.71 -13.55
N ALA A 265 14.30 3.59 -12.26
CA ALA A 265 15.22 4.10 -11.23
C ALA A 265 16.61 3.46 -11.38
N GLU A 266 16.67 2.13 -11.49
CA GLU A 266 17.92 1.38 -11.70
C GLU A 266 18.62 1.72 -13.01
N SER A 267 17.90 2.13 -14.05
CA SER A 267 18.50 2.58 -15.30
C SER A 267 19.15 3.97 -15.25
N ARG A 268 18.88 4.75 -14.19
CA ARG A 268 19.26 6.18 -14.08
C ARG A 268 20.08 6.51 -12.84
N LEU A 269 19.90 5.74 -11.78
CA LEU A 269 20.53 5.90 -10.47
C LEU A 269 21.59 4.82 -10.28
N ASP A 270 22.58 5.09 -9.44
CA ASP A 270 23.66 4.13 -9.15
C ASP A 270 23.29 3.28 -7.94
N ASP A 271 22.96 2.01 -8.19
CA ASP A 271 22.70 0.99 -7.18
C ASP A 271 21.67 1.44 -6.09
N PRO A 272 20.42 1.80 -6.48
CA PRO A 272 19.44 2.28 -5.52
C PRO A 272 18.98 1.15 -4.58
N ILE A 273 18.67 1.49 -3.33
CA ILE A 273 17.97 0.59 -2.42
C ILE A 273 16.49 0.61 -2.78
N VAL A 274 15.90 -0.56 -2.96
CA VAL A 274 14.48 -0.73 -3.32
C VAL A 274 13.76 -1.45 -2.18
N VAL A 275 12.65 -0.87 -1.73
CA VAL A 275 11.71 -1.52 -0.80
C VAL A 275 10.33 -1.55 -1.46
N VAL A 276 9.72 -2.73 -1.55
CA VAL A 276 8.33 -2.89 -1.99
C VAL A 276 7.56 -3.63 -0.90
N THR A 277 6.48 -3.02 -0.42
CA THR A 277 5.64 -3.57 0.65
C THR A 277 4.17 -3.16 0.43
N SER A 278 3.26 -3.60 1.31
CA SER A 278 1.90 -3.06 1.41
C SER A 278 1.70 -2.37 2.75
N ASP A 279 0.84 -1.35 2.81
CA ASP A 279 0.54 -0.65 4.07
C ASP A 279 -0.34 -1.48 5.00
N HIS A 280 -1.28 -2.23 4.47
CA HIS A 280 -2.15 -3.21 5.13
C HIS A 280 -2.74 -4.16 4.08
N GLY A 281 -3.52 -5.14 4.51
CA GLY A 281 -4.28 -6.01 3.63
C GLY A 281 -5.75 -5.60 3.50
N GLU A 282 -6.62 -6.55 3.16
CA GLU A 282 -8.03 -6.34 2.82
C GLU A 282 -8.90 -7.52 3.27
N LEU A 283 -10.08 -7.26 3.82
CA LEU A 283 -11.08 -8.28 4.12
C LEU A 283 -11.93 -8.54 2.89
N LEU A 284 -12.06 -9.80 2.54
CA LEU A 284 -12.87 -10.30 1.44
C LEU A 284 -13.93 -11.31 1.96
N GLY A 285 -14.67 -10.90 3.01
CA GLY A 285 -15.71 -11.70 3.65
C GLY A 285 -15.33 -12.28 5.01
N GLU A 286 -14.07 -12.25 5.41
CA GLU A 286 -13.64 -12.74 6.72
C GLU A 286 -14.37 -12.00 7.84
N HIS A 287 -14.84 -12.76 8.84
CA HIS A 287 -15.65 -12.25 9.95
C HIS A 287 -16.96 -11.54 9.53
N GLY A 288 -17.47 -11.79 8.31
CA GLY A 288 -18.64 -11.10 7.77
C GLY A 288 -18.36 -9.64 7.42
N LEU A 289 -17.10 -9.28 7.16
CA LEU A 289 -16.64 -7.92 6.87
C LEU A 289 -15.98 -7.82 5.49
N LEU A 290 -15.90 -6.57 5.00
CA LEU A 290 -15.25 -6.20 3.75
C LEU A 290 -14.28 -5.05 4.02
N ALA A 291 -13.37 -4.82 3.09
CA ALA A 291 -12.36 -3.74 3.17
C ALA A 291 -11.43 -3.91 4.40
N HIS A 292 -10.93 -2.83 4.96
CA HIS A 292 -9.93 -2.83 6.03
C HIS A 292 -10.47 -2.08 7.25
N MET A 293 -11.35 -2.74 8.00
CA MET A 293 -12.03 -2.11 9.12
C MET A 293 -12.29 -3.08 10.28
N ILE A 294 -12.43 -2.54 11.48
CA ILE A 294 -12.96 -3.18 12.70
C ILE A 294 -12.06 -4.27 13.29
N VAL A 295 -11.75 -5.34 12.57
CA VAL A 295 -10.97 -6.47 13.09
C VAL A 295 -9.50 -6.35 12.75
N VAL A 296 -8.64 -6.99 13.58
CA VAL A 296 -7.22 -7.19 13.29
C VAL A 296 -7.01 -8.69 13.15
N ASN A 297 -6.73 -9.12 11.93
CA ASN A 297 -6.40 -10.50 11.57
C ASN A 297 -5.36 -10.49 10.44
N ASP A 298 -4.92 -11.66 9.98
CA ASP A 298 -3.87 -11.77 8.96
C ASP A 298 -4.31 -11.16 7.62
N ALA A 299 -5.58 -11.27 7.24
CA ALA A 299 -6.07 -10.69 5.98
C ALA A 299 -5.81 -9.18 5.87
N VAL A 300 -5.78 -8.45 6.99
CA VAL A 300 -5.55 -6.99 7.02
C VAL A 300 -4.17 -6.60 7.54
N SER A 301 -3.42 -7.50 8.18
CA SER A 301 -2.13 -7.16 8.80
C SER A 301 -0.93 -7.88 8.20
N HIS A 302 -1.10 -9.04 7.58
CA HIS A 302 -0.02 -9.79 6.95
C HIS A 302 0.20 -9.30 5.52
N VAL A 303 1.34 -8.66 5.28
CA VAL A 303 1.66 -7.91 4.05
C VAL A 303 2.96 -8.39 3.42
N PRO A 304 3.12 -8.26 2.09
CA PRO A 304 4.38 -8.55 1.43
C PRO A 304 5.47 -7.54 1.82
N LEU A 305 6.70 -8.02 1.88
CA LEU A 305 7.89 -7.17 2.00
C LEU A 305 9.03 -7.77 1.18
N VAL A 306 9.53 -6.99 0.23
CA VAL A 306 10.74 -7.28 -0.54
C VAL A 306 11.70 -6.10 -0.43
N VAL A 307 12.96 -6.39 -0.12
CA VAL A 307 14.05 -5.40 -0.03
C VAL A 307 15.15 -5.83 -0.99
N ALA A 308 15.64 -4.92 -1.82
CA ALA A 308 16.76 -5.20 -2.72
C ALA A 308 17.83 -4.10 -2.61
N GLY A 309 19.08 -4.48 -2.87
CA GLY A 309 20.20 -3.55 -2.86
C GLY A 309 20.79 -3.30 -1.46
N VAL A 310 20.44 -4.03 -0.41
CA VAL A 310 21.06 -3.91 0.92
C VAL A 310 22.12 -4.97 1.08
N PRO A 311 23.41 -4.63 1.22
CA PRO A 311 24.49 -5.59 1.41
C PRO A 311 24.28 -6.48 2.65
N GLY A 312 24.47 -7.78 2.47
CA GLY A 312 24.27 -8.76 3.55
C GLY A 312 22.83 -9.21 3.75
N LEU A 313 21.90 -8.73 2.93
CA LEU A 313 20.49 -9.11 2.95
C LEU A 313 20.12 -9.74 1.60
N SER A 314 19.75 -11.02 1.57
CA SER A 314 19.33 -11.73 0.36
C SER A 314 18.61 -13.03 0.67
N GLY A 315 17.79 -13.51 -0.28
CA GLY A 315 17.05 -14.77 -0.15
C GLY A 315 15.70 -14.61 0.52
N THR A 316 15.11 -15.72 0.95
CA THR A 316 13.81 -15.75 1.63
C THR A 316 14.00 -15.92 3.12
N HIS A 317 13.31 -15.08 3.87
CA HIS A 317 13.33 -14.97 5.31
C HIS A 317 11.91 -15.22 5.83
N ASP A 318 11.81 -16.10 6.85
CA ASP A 318 10.55 -16.43 7.52
C ASP A 318 10.46 -15.85 8.95
N GLU A 319 11.45 -15.07 9.35
CA GLU A 319 11.44 -14.34 10.61
C GLU A 319 10.33 -13.27 10.62
N LEU A 320 9.83 -13.03 11.82
CA LEU A 320 8.80 -12.03 12.07
C LEU A 320 9.38 -10.62 11.93
N VAL A 321 8.80 -9.80 11.04
CA VAL A 321 9.24 -8.42 10.78
C VAL A 321 8.07 -7.45 10.64
N GLN A 322 8.36 -6.16 10.72
CA GLN A 322 7.43 -5.07 10.48
C GLN A 322 8.08 -3.97 9.62
N HIS A 323 7.29 -3.04 9.08
CA HIS A 323 7.79 -1.93 8.24
C HIS A 323 8.91 -1.11 8.90
N ALA A 324 8.84 -0.93 10.22
CA ALA A 324 9.84 -0.17 10.96
C ALA A 324 11.24 -0.81 10.87
N ASP A 325 11.32 -2.14 10.73
CA ASP A 325 12.60 -2.86 10.60
C ASP A 325 13.24 -2.59 9.23
N ALA A 326 12.45 -2.67 8.16
CA ALA A 326 12.91 -2.33 6.83
C ALA A 326 13.39 -0.86 6.77
N MET A 327 12.66 0.05 7.40
CA MET A 327 13.03 1.46 7.44
C MET A 327 14.32 1.69 8.27
N ARG A 328 14.47 1.03 9.42
CA ARG A 328 15.70 1.08 10.21
C ARG A 328 16.90 0.56 9.40
N THR A 329 16.72 -0.56 8.71
CA THR A 329 17.74 -1.17 7.86
C THR A 329 18.20 -0.22 6.76
N VAL A 330 17.25 0.40 6.04
CA VAL A 330 17.54 1.38 4.99
C VAL A 330 18.29 2.59 5.54
N LEU A 331 17.87 3.16 6.66
CA LEU A 331 18.52 4.31 7.29
C LEU A 331 19.94 3.99 7.75
N ASN A 332 20.17 2.80 8.33
CA ASN A 332 21.51 2.35 8.72
C ASN A 332 22.42 2.20 7.49
N GLU A 333 21.88 1.62 6.40
CA GLU A 333 22.64 1.41 5.17
C GLU A 333 23.09 2.74 4.52
N VAL A 334 22.25 3.76 4.56
CA VAL A 334 22.58 5.08 4.00
C VAL A 334 23.27 6.00 5.00
N GLY A 335 23.46 5.57 6.25
CA GLY A 335 24.17 6.33 7.30
C GLY A 335 23.40 7.55 7.78
N VAL A 336 22.08 7.55 7.72
CA VAL A 336 21.22 8.63 8.24
C VAL A 336 20.74 8.30 9.64
N ASP A 337 21.11 9.12 10.60
CA ASP A 337 20.68 9.00 11.99
C ASP A 337 19.26 9.55 12.15
N ALA A 338 18.31 8.64 12.25
CA ALA A 338 16.91 8.95 12.55
C ALA A 338 16.37 7.98 13.59
N ASP A 339 15.52 8.49 14.48
CA ASP A 339 14.91 7.64 15.49
C ASP A 339 13.80 6.77 14.88
N VAL A 340 13.96 5.44 14.98
CA VAL A 340 12.97 4.42 14.61
C VAL A 340 12.79 3.50 15.81
N PRO A 341 12.05 3.94 16.85
CA PRO A 341 12.09 3.33 18.18
C PRO A 341 11.67 1.86 18.23
N VAL A 342 10.79 1.46 17.29
CA VAL A 342 10.29 0.08 17.26
C VAL A 342 10.91 -0.76 16.14
N GLY A 343 11.87 -0.22 15.39
CA GLY A 343 12.57 -0.94 14.31
C GLY A 343 13.94 -1.45 14.74
N PHE A 344 14.35 -2.58 14.19
CA PHE A 344 15.72 -3.10 14.24
C PHE A 344 16.27 -3.28 12.82
N ASP A 345 17.56 -3.48 12.68
CA ASP A 345 18.16 -3.80 11.38
C ASP A 345 17.86 -5.25 11.01
N LEU A 346 17.28 -5.48 9.85
CA LEU A 346 16.91 -6.81 9.34
C LEU A 346 18.10 -7.80 9.23
N ARG A 347 19.34 -7.28 9.29
CA ARG A 347 20.58 -8.10 9.28
C ARG A 347 20.96 -8.60 10.67
N ASP A 348 20.44 -7.99 11.74
CA ASP A 348 20.96 -8.16 13.10
C ASP A 348 20.10 -9.06 14.00
N GLY A 349 18.92 -9.49 13.54
CA GLY A 349 18.07 -10.31 14.38
C GLY A 349 16.65 -10.50 13.92
N GLU A 350 15.84 -11.04 14.81
CA GLU A 350 14.42 -11.32 14.64
C GLU A 350 13.59 -10.69 15.77
N ARG A 351 12.32 -10.49 15.53
CA ARG A 351 11.38 -10.04 16.54
C ARG A 351 10.92 -11.18 17.43
N GLU A 352 10.82 -10.93 18.73
CA GLU A 352 10.06 -11.80 19.62
C GLU A 352 8.56 -11.72 19.35
N PHE A 353 8.09 -10.54 18.90
CA PHE A 353 6.68 -10.31 18.55
C PHE A 353 6.51 -9.13 17.59
N ALA A 354 5.47 -9.19 16.77
CA ALA A 354 4.97 -8.06 15.98
C ALA A 354 3.70 -7.49 16.61
N VAL A 355 3.53 -6.17 16.50
CA VAL A 355 2.38 -5.46 17.08
C VAL A 355 1.59 -4.76 16.00
N THR A 356 0.32 -5.14 15.82
CA THR A 356 -0.66 -4.44 15.01
C THR A 356 -1.72 -3.81 15.91
N GLN A 357 -1.97 -2.51 15.74
CA GLN A 357 -2.91 -1.78 16.58
C GLN A 357 -3.95 -1.07 15.72
N ARG A 358 -5.15 -0.89 16.26
CA ARG A 358 -6.17 -0.01 15.66
C ARG A 358 -6.91 0.79 16.71
N GLY A 359 -7.26 2.04 16.36
CA GLY A 359 -8.03 2.93 17.23
C GLY A 359 -9.50 2.59 17.29
N GLY A 360 -10.08 2.61 18.51
CA GLY A 360 -11.48 2.27 18.76
C GLY A 360 -12.48 3.27 18.18
N ALA A 361 -12.15 4.56 18.17
CA ALA A 361 -13.06 5.61 17.68
C ALA A 361 -13.48 5.37 16.22
N ARG A 362 -12.54 4.96 15.35
CA ARG A 362 -12.83 4.62 13.95
C ARG A 362 -13.73 3.38 13.86
N SER A 363 -13.43 2.35 14.63
CA SER A 363 -14.22 1.11 14.64
C SER A 363 -15.65 1.34 15.14
N ALA A 364 -15.82 2.10 16.21
CA ALA A 364 -17.13 2.47 16.70
C ALA A 364 -17.95 3.27 15.66
N SER A 365 -17.31 4.22 14.97
CA SER A 365 -17.93 4.97 13.86
C SER A 365 -18.37 4.07 12.71
N LYS A 366 -17.53 3.09 12.31
CA LYS A 366 -17.88 2.14 11.24
C LYS A 366 -19.02 1.21 11.65
N LEU A 367 -18.99 0.67 12.87
CA LEU A 367 -20.07 -0.17 13.41
C LEU A 367 -21.40 0.58 13.45
N ALA A 368 -21.40 1.84 13.92
CA ALA A 368 -22.59 2.67 13.93
C ALA A 368 -23.17 2.88 12.52
N LYS A 369 -22.32 3.18 11.53
CA LYS A 369 -22.75 3.32 10.13
C LYS A 369 -23.34 2.02 9.56
N ILE A 370 -22.72 0.87 9.81
CA ILE A 370 -23.22 -0.42 9.34
C ILE A 370 -24.59 -0.72 9.95
N SER A 371 -24.78 -0.45 11.25
CA SER A 371 -26.06 -0.64 11.94
C SER A 371 -27.22 0.22 11.40
N GLU A 372 -26.91 1.30 10.64
CA GLU A 372 -27.96 2.11 10.00
C GLU A 372 -28.61 1.42 8.78
N TYR A 373 -27.98 0.38 8.22
CA TYR A 373 -28.45 -0.30 7.02
C TYR A 373 -29.36 -1.49 7.30
N ASP A 374 -29.20 -2.16 8.45
CA ASP A 374 -30.04 -3.31 8.82
C ASP A 374 -30.14 -3.44 10.34
N ASP A 375 -31.35 -3.42 10.89
CA ASP A 375 -31.61 -3.58 12.34
C ASP A 375 -31.22 -4.98 12.85
N ALA A 376 -31.07 -5.96 11.97
CA ALA A 376 -30.64 -7.31 12.31
C ALA A 376 -29.11 -7.44 12.49
N PHE A 377 -28.34 -6.41 12.10
CA PHE A 377 -26.89 -6.44 12.26
C PHE A 377 -26.50 -6.36 13.74
N ASP A 378 -25.84 -7.39 14.21
CA ASP A 378 -25.36 -7.45 15.59
C ASP A 378 -23.94 -6.88 15.72
N ALA A 379 -23.85 -5.57 16.00
CA ALA A 379 -22.58 -4.90 16.23
C ALA A 379 -21.84 -5.38 17.49
N SER A 380 -22.54 -6.06 18.45
CA SER A 380 -21.92 -6.49 19.70
C SER A 380 -20.93 -7.65 19.55
N GLN A 381 -20.96 -8.35 18.41
CA GLN A 381 -19.97 -9.38 18.08
C GLN A 381 -18.58 -8.82 17.77
N TYR A 382 -18.45 -7.50 17.57
CA TYR A 382 -17.18 -6.84 17.24
C TYR A 382 -16.69 -5.95 18.39
N HIS A 383 -15.39 -6.00 18.65
CA HIS A 383 -14.78 -5.11 19.62
C HIS A 383 -14.71 -3.67 19.07
N SER A 384 -15.30 -2.71 19.79
CA SER A 384 -15.37 -1.30 19.36
C SER A 384 -14.29 -0.40 19.96
N GLY A 385 -13.60 -0.84 21.03
CA GLY A 385 -12.50 -0.09 21.69
C GLY A 385 -11.17 -0.18 20.93
N ASP A 386 -10.13 0.44 21.50
CA ASP A 386 -8.75 0.25 21.00
C ASP A 386 -8.37 -1.23 21.05
N LEU A 387 -7.65 -1.69 20.03
CA LEU A 387 -7.24 -3.09 19.93
C LEU A 387 -5.75 -3.16 19.62
N THR A 388 -5.07 -4.06 20.35
CA THR A 388 -3.68 -4.43 20.09
C THR A 388 -3.63 -5.94 19.85
N SER A 389 -3.16 -6.34 18.68
CA SER A 389 -2.81 -7.72 18.36
C SER A 389 -1.31 -7.90 18.52
N ILE A 390 -0.92 -9.00 19.15
CA ILE A 390 0.47 -9.41 19.28
C ILE A 390 0.61 -10.73 18.55
N ARG A 391 1.51 -10.76 17.57
CA ARG A 391 1.91 -11.97 16.84
C ARG A 391 3.25 -12.44 17.34
N THR A 392 3.36 -13.72 17.66
CA THR A 392 4.62 -14.42 18.01
C THR A 392 5.02 -15.36 16.87
N PRO A 393 6.28 -15.80 16.82
CA PRO A 393 6.74 -16.75 15.79
C PRO A 393 6.08 -18.12 15.86
N GLU A 394 5.41 -18.51 16.97
CA GLU A 394 4.72 -19.79 17.18
C GLU A 394 3.22 -19.72 16.87
#